data_9bcd3e6e8dc5a2e7c875dee377206814
#
_entry.id   9bcd3e6e8dc5a2e7c875dee377206814
#
_cell.length_a   1.000
_cell.length_b   1.000
_cell.length_c   1.000
_cell.angle_alpha   90.00
_cell.angle_beta   90.00
_cell.angle_gamma   90.00
#
_symmetry.space_group_name_H-M   'P 1'
#
loop_
_entity.id
_entity.type
_entity.pdbx_description
1 polymer ?
#
loop_
_entity_poly.entity_id
_entity_poly.type
_entity_poly.pdbx_seq_one_letter_code
_entity_poly.pdbx_strand_id
1 'polypeptide(L)'
;MPQPGRPRGPDILDTETRLVARARAGDMNAFEQLAGAHADRLFAVLLRLLGNRSEAEDVAQEVMLRAWRGIGRFHGQSLFFTWLYRIAINEANRSLEKSSRRPVSVSIDAEVLQVPAAARDEPSRRLEQTELRDALSKALAGLPPDYRTAIVLRDVEGLSTQQAAQITGVSQAAFKSRLHQARLKVRAAIGDEALTGTGW
;
A
#
# COMPACT_ATOMS: atom_id res chain seq x y z
N MET A 1 -20.04 10.22 38.47
CA MET A 1 -20.27 10.94 37.23
C MET A 1 -19.66 10.10 36.10
N PRO A 2 -20.42 9.42 35.25
CA PRO A 2 -19.89 8.69 34.11
C PRO A 2 -19.53 9.70 33.00
N GLN A 3 -18.35 9.56 32.44
CA GLN A 3 -17.86 10.35 31.30
C GLN A 3 -18.70 10.05 30.06
N PRO A 4 -19.08 11.06 29.25
CA PRO A 4 -19.80 10.83 28.00
C PRO A 4 -18.87 10.09 27.01
N GLY A 5 -19.33 8.92 26.59
CA GLY A 5 -18.65 8.09 25.60
C GLY A 5 -18.44 8.86 24.29
N ARG A 6 -17.22 8.80 23.75
CA ARG A 6 -16.93 9.24 22.38
C ARG A 6 -17.92 8.58 21.43
N PRO A 7 -18.59 9.30 20.55
CA PRO A 7 -19.45 8.71 19.54
C PRO A 7 -18.58 7.84 18.61
N ARG A 8 -18.77 6.52 18.68
CA ARG A 8 -18.31 5.60 17.65
C ARG A 8 -19.20 5.87 16.44
N GLY A 9 -18.58 6.47 15.40
CA GLY A 9 -19.32 7.05 14.31
C GLY A 9 -20.12 6.08 13.45
N PRO A 10 -21.44 6.15 13.46
CA PRO A 10 -22.27 5.81 12.31
C PRO A 10 -22.01 6.76 11.13
N ASP A 11 -21.45 7.95 11.40
CA ASP A 11 -21.30 9.04 10.43
C ASP A 11 -20.32 8.77 9.26
N ILE A 12 -19.23 8.02 9.48
CA ILE A 12 -18.20 7.85 8.43
C ILE A 12 -18.66 6.87 7.35
N LEU A 13 -19.24 5.74 7.75
CA LEU A 13 -19.77 4.73 6.81
C LEU A 13 -20.99 5.26 6.04
N ASP A 14 -21.84 6.04 6.72
CA ASP A 14 -22.97 6.72 6.07
C ASP A 14 -22.50 7.78 5.07
N THR A 15 -21.42 8.49 5.38
CA THR A 15 -20.83 9.49 4.49
C THR A 15 -20.20 8.82 3.28
N GLU A 16 -19.40 7.75 3.45
CA GLU A 16 -18.81 6.98 2.35
C GLU A 16 -19.89 6.39 1.44
N THR A 17 -20.92 5.78 2.02
CA THR A 17 -22.04 5.21 1.26
C THR A 17 -22.77 6.25 0.41
N ARG A 18 -23.02 7.44 0.96
CA ARG A 18 -23.64 8.56 0.22
C ARG A 18 -22.74 9.07 -0.90
N LEU A 19 -21.44 9.23 -0.64
CA LEU A 19 -20.47 9.65 -1.67
C LEU A 19 -20.36 8.61 -2.79
N VAL A 20 -20.34 7.32 -2.47
CA VAL A 20 -20.35 6.24 -3.45
C VAL A 20 -21.62 6.32 -4.32
N ALA A 21 -22.80 6.49 -3.73
CA ALA A 21 -24.05 6.58 -4.49
C ALA A 21 -24.04 7.77 -5.46
N ARG A 22 -23.57 8.95 -5.01
CA ARG A 22 -23.44 10.15 -5.85
C ARG A 22 -22.40 9.97 -6.96
N ALA A 23 -21.22 9.45 -6.63
CA ALA A 23 -20.17 9.18 -7.62
C ALA A 23 -20.64 8.20 -8.70
N ARG A 24 -21.40 7.16 -8.32
CA ARG A 24 -22.02 6.22 -9.27
C ARG A 24 -23.04 6.88 -10.19
N ALA A 25 -23.70 7.93 -9.71
CA ALA A 25 -24.63 8.74 -10.52
C ALA A 25 -23.90 9.77 -11.42
N GLY A 26 -22.56 9.79 -11.44
CA GLY A 26 -21.75 10.67 -12.27
C GLY A 26 -21.31 11.97 -11.58
N ASP A 27 -21.48 12.09 -10.27
CA ASP A 27 -21.02 13.25 -9.51
C ASP A 27 -19.50 13.17 -9.28
N MET A 28 -18.74 13.93 -10.08
CA MET A 28 -17.27 14.00 -10.02
C MET A 28 -16.79 14.52 -8.66
N ASN A 29 -17.45 15.53 -8.10
CA ASN A 29 -17.04 16.09 -6.80
C ASN A 29 -17.17 15.05 -5.68
N ALA A 30 -18.22 14.22 -5.73
CA ALA A 30 -18.37 13.12 -4.77
C ALA A 30 -17.27 12.06 -4.93
N PHE A 31 -16.87 11.76 -6.17
CA PHE A 31 -15.74 10.86 -6.44
C PHE A 31 -14.42 11.45 -5.96
N GLU A 32 -14.13 12.71 -6.23
CA GLU A 32 -12.91 13.38 -5.79
C GLU A 32 -12.78 13.38 -4.26
N GLN A 33 -13.87 13.65 -3.53
CA GLN A 33 -13.88 13.55 -2.08
C GLN A 33 -13.61 12.12 -1.60
N LEU A 34 -14.24 11.14 -2.23
CA LEU A 34 -14.11 9.72 -1.88
C LEU A 34 -12.69 9.19 -2.15
N ALA A 35 -12.17 9.47 -3.35
CA ALA A 35 -10.85 9.01 -3.77
C ALA A 35 -9.72 9.80 -3.08
N GLY A 36 -9.91 11.11 -2.90
CA GLY A 36 -8.95 12.00 -2.24
C GLY A 36 -8.65 11.59 -0.80
N ALA A 37 -9.63 11.07 -0.07
CA ALA A 37 -9.43 10.56 1.29
C ALA A 37 -8.41 9.38 1.35
N HIS A 38 -8.12 8.74 0.21
CA HIS A 38 -7.21 7.60 0.11
C HIS A 38 -5.96 7.88 -0.74
N ALA A 39 -5.87 9.05 -1.38
CA ALA A 39 -4.87 9.36 -2.40
C ALA A 39 -3.43 9.27 -1.87
N ASP A 40 -3.12 9.92 -0.76
CA ASP A 40 -1.77 9.94 -0.19
C ASP A 40 -1.30 8.55 0.22
N ARG A 41 -2.20 7.81 0.87
CA ARG A 41 -1.90 6.44 1.31
C ARG A 41 -1.74 5.50 0.12
N LEU A 42 -2.58 5.64 -0.90
CA LEU A 42 -2.48 4.89 -2.14
C LEU A 42 -1.15 5.17 -2.86
N PHE A 43 -0.78 6.44 -2.96
CA PHE A 43 0.50 6.85 -3.55
C PHE A 43 1.69 6.25 -2.81
N ALA A 44 1.69 6.30 -1.47
CA ALA A 44 2.73 5.68 -0.66
C ALA A 44 2.86 4.17 -0.89
N VAL A 45 1.74 3.45 -1.07
CA VAL A 45 1.76 2.03 -1.46
C VAL A 45 2.37 1.83 -2.83
N LEU A 46 1.94 2.60 -3.84
CA LEU A 46 2.47 2.52 -5.20
C LEU A 46 3.98 2.81 -5.23
N LEU A 47 4.43 3.83 -4.51
CA LEU A 47 5.84 4.18 -4.40
C LEU A 47 6.67 3.02 -3.82
N ARG A 48 6.18 2.35 -2.77
CA ARG A 48 6.85 1.17 -2.18
C ARG A 48 6.87 -0.03 -3.10
N LEU A 49 5.85 -0.20 -3.93
CA LEU A 49 5.77 -1.31 -4.88
C LEU A 49 6.67 -1.10 -6.09
N LEU A 50 6.68 0.12 -6.63
CA LEU A 50 7.36 0.45 -7.88
C LEU A 50 8.83 0.89 -7.65
N GLY A 51 9.14 1.50 -6.50
CA GLY A 51 10.48 1.97 -6.17
C GLY A 51 10.93 3.21 -6.96
N ASN A 52 10.05 3.80 -7.77
CA ASN A 52 10.30 4.97 -8.59
C ASN A 52 9.14 5.96 -8.48
N ARG A 53 9.44 7.22 -8.15
CA ARG A 53 8.43 8.25 -7.89
C ARG A 53 7.64 8.61 -9.13
N SER A 54 8.32 8.84 -10.26
CA SER A 54 7.65 9.20 -11.50
C SER A 54 6.71 8.08 -11.98
N GLU A 55 7.15 6.84 -11.90
CA GLU A 55 6.32 5.68 -12.23
C GLU A 55 5.14 5.54 -11.27
N ALA A 56 5.33 5.82 -9.97
CA ALA A 56 4.25 5.81 -9.00
C ALA A 56 3.21 6.91 -9.25
N GLU A 57 3.65 8.11 -9.66
CA GLU A 57 2.77 9.22 -10.06
C GLU A 57 1.95 8.86 -11.30
N ASP A 58 2.57 8.32 -12.33
CA ASP A 58 1.89 7.89 -13.56
C ASP A 58 0.86 6.79 -13.28
N VAL A 59 1.23 5.79 -12.48
CA VAL A 59 0.33 4.71 -12.10
C VAL A 59 -0.80 5.21 -11.20
N ALA A 60 -0.53 6.14 -10.27
CA ALA A 60 -1.58 6.74 -9.43
C ALA A 60 -2.63 7.47 -10.28
N GLN A 61 -2.21 8.24 -11.29
CA GLN A 61 -3.12 8.91 -12.22
C GLN A 61 -3.98 7.91 -13.00
N GLU A 62 -3.36 6.85 -13.54
CA GLU A 62 -4.11 5.80 -14.27
C GLU A 62 -5.11 5.09 -13.36
N VAL A 63 -4.74 4.83 -12.09
CA VAL A 63 -5.65 4.25 -11.09
C VAL A 63 -6.86 5.13 -10.87
N MET A 64 -6.69 6.45 -10.71
CA MET A 64 -7.81 7.38 -10.51
C MET A 64 -8.71 7.44 -11.74
N LEU A 65 -8.14 7.46 -12.95
CA LEU A 65 -8.91 7.41 -14.20
C LEU A 65 -9.72 6.12 -14.34
N ARG A 66 -9.11 4.96 -14.01
CA ARG A 66 -9.80 3.66 -14.05
C ARG A 66 -10.87 3.56 -12.98
N ALA A 67 -10.59 4.07 -11.80
CA ALA A 67 -11.56 4.10 -10.71
C ALA A 67 -12.78 4.96 -11.08
N TRP A 68 -12.57 6.15 -11.65
CA TRP A 68 -13.66 6.98 -12.14
C TRP A 68 -14.50 6.27 -13.21
N ARG A 69 -13.87 5.68 -14.22
CA ARG A 69 -14.58 4.94 -15.29
C ARG A 69 -15.30 3.71 -14.76
N GLY A 70 -14.79 3.12 -13.67
CA GLY A 70 -15.33 1.89 -13.08
C GLY A 70 -16.34 2.09 -11.95
N ILE A 71 -16.47 3.31 -11.38
CA ILE A 71 -17.28 3.55 -10.17
C ILE A 71 -18.76 3.18 -10.37
N GLY A 72 -19.31 3.36 -11.56
CA GLY A 72 -20.67 2.96 -11.87
C GLY A 72 -20.95 1.47 -11.64
N ARG A 73 -19.91 0.62 -11.72
CA ARG A 73 -19.99 -0.84 -11.52
C ARG A 73 -19.59 -1.27 -10.11
N PHE A 74 -19.26 -0.34 -9.23
CA PHE A 74 -18.93 -0.64 -7.83
C PHE A 74 -20.23 -0.88 -7.06
N HIS A 75 -20.51 -2.13 -6.68
CA HIS A 75 -21.76 -2.53 -6.03
C HIS A 75 -21.69 -2.56 -4.49
N GLY A 76 -20.63 -2.04 -3.88
CA GLY A 76 -20.51 -2.00 -2.42
C GLY A 76 -20.29 -3.38 -1.74
N GLN A 77 -19.89 -4.41 -2.51
CA GLN A 77 -19.57 -5.75 -1.96
C GLN A 77 -18.28 -5.76 -1.13
N SER A 78 -17.53 -4.69 -1.15
CA SER A 78 -16.36 -4.43 -0.32
C SER A 78 -16.34 -2.94 0.07
N LEU A 79 -15.47 -2.57 1.00
CA LEU A 79 -15.18 -1.17 1.26
C LEU A 79 -14.60 -0.51 -0.01
N PHE A 80 -14.88 0.77 -0.22
CA PHE A 80 -14.38 1.50 -1.39
C PHE A 80 -12.85 1.44 -1.49
N PHE A 81 -12.13 1.60 -0.37
CA PHE A 81 -10.68 1.52 -0.36
C PHE A 81 -10.18 0.15 -0.86
N THR A 82 -10.82 -0.95 -0.48
CA THR A 82 -10.43 -2.31 -0.93
C THR A 82 -10.55 -2.45 -2.44
N TRP A 83 -11.62 -1.90 -3.02
CA TRP A 83 -11.83 -1.89 -4.46
C TRP A 83 -10.80 -0.99 -5.18
N LEU A 84 -10.54 0.21 -4.65
CA LEU A 84 -9.56 1.15 -5.20
C LEU A 84 -8.14 0.56 -5.15
N TYR A 85 -7.77 -0.06 -4.02
CA TYR A 85 -6.46 -0.72 -3.87
C TYR A 85 -6.30 -1.92 -4.79
N ARG A 86 -7.38 -2.67 -5.08
CA ARG A 86 -7.32 -3.74 -6.09
C ARG A 86 -6.96 -3.18 -7.47
N ILE A 87 -7.52 -2.05 -7.87
CA ILE A 87 -7.15 -1.38 -9.12
C ILE A 87 -5.67 -0.99 -9.08
N ALA A 88 -5.22 -0.38 -7.98
CA ALA A 88 -3.84 0.06 -7.82
C ALA A 88 -2.81 -1.10 -7.89
N ILE A 89 -3.05 -2.19 -7.18
CA ILE A 89 -2.16 -3.36 -7.20
C ILE A 89 -2.10 -3.97 -8.61
N ASN A 90 -3.23 -4.06 -9.31
CA ASN A 90 -3.25 -4.57 -10.68
C ASN A 90 -2.45 -3.68 -11.63
N GLU A 91 -2.55 -2.34 -11.51
CA GLU A 91 -1.77 -1.42 -12.35
C GLU A 91 -0.28 -1.45 -12.00
N ALA A 92 0.06 -1.48 -10.70
CA ALA A 92 1.45 -1.61 -10.28
C ALA A 92 2.09 -2.90 -10.81
N ASN A 93 1.40 -4.04 -10.71
CA ASN A 93 1.90 -5.30 -11.25
C ASN A 93 2.10 -5.25 -12.78
N ARG A 94 1.17 -4.61 -13.52
CA ARG A 94 1.32 -4.42 -14.97
C ARG A 94 2.52 -3.53 -15.32
N SER A 95 2.77 -2.48 -14.52
CA SER A 95 3.93 -1.62 -14.70
C SER A 95 5.22 -2.40 -14.47
N LEU A 96 5.31 -3.18 -13.38
CA LEU A 96 6.46 -4.02 -13.07
C LEU A 96 6.71 -5.08 -14.15
N GLU A 97 5.69 -5.70 -14.72
CA GLU A 97 5.82 -6.64 -15.83
C GLU A 97 6.37 -5.98 -17.11
N LYS A 98 5.97 -4.73 -17.37
CA LYS A 98 6.50 -3.96 -18.50
C LYS A 98 7.96 -3.55 -18.28
N SER A 99 8.31 -3.10 -17.07
CA SER A 99 9.67 -2.67 -16.74
C SER A 99 10.64 -3.85 -16.68
N SER A 100 10.22 -5.03 -16.23
CA SER A 100 11.08 -6.23 -16.25
C SER A 100 11.52 -6.67 -17.65
N ARG A 101 10.83 -6.23 -18.68
CA ARG A 101 11.18 -6.46 -20.10
C ARG A 101 12.12 -5.40 -20.68
N ARG A 102 12.41 -4.33 -19.93
CA ARG A 102 13.38 -3.28 -20.30
C ARG A 102 14.59 -3.40 -19.37
N PRO A 103 15.85 -3.36 -19.86
CA PRO A 103 17.01 -3.26 -18.99
C PRO A 103 16.97 -1.87 -18.33
N VAL A 104 16.55 -1.82 -17.07
CA VAL A 104 16.44 -0.57 -16.31
C VAL A 104 17.37 -0.65 -15.12
N SER A 105 18.22 0.36 -14.99
CA SER A 105 18.89 0.73 -13.74
C SER A 105 17.80 1.13 -12.73
N VAL A 106 17.56 0.29 -11.75
CA VAL A 106 16.63 0.60 -10.64
C VAL A 106 17.34 1.57 -9.70
N SER A 107 17.16 2.87 -9.94
CA SER A 107 17.43 3.86 -8.91
C SER A 107 16.24 3.84 -7.94
N ILE A 108 16.45 3.20 -6.78
CA ILE A 108 15.48 3.26 -5.68
C ILE A 108 15.64 4.63 -5.06
N ASP A 109 14.64 5.51 -5.23
CA ASP A 109 14.61 6.78 -4.52
C ASP A 109 14.56 6.50 -3.01
N ALA A 110 15.51 7.05 -2.27
CA ALA A 110 15.65 6.87 -0.82
C ALA A 110 14.40 7.32 -0.02
N GLU A 111 13.46 8.01 -0.67
CA GLU A 111 12.21 8.48 -0.12
C GLU A 111 11.14 7.37 0.08
N VAL A 112 11.39 6.17 -0.47
CA VAL A 112 10.42 5.06 -0.54
C VAL A 112 10.01 4.49 0.83
N LEU A 113 10.85 4.66 1.88
CA LEU A 113 10.59 4.15 3.23
C LEU A 113 10.63 5.25 4.30
N GLN A 114 9.93 6.36 4.09
CA GLN A 114 9.70 7.30 5.18
C GLN A 114 8.69 6.70 6.18
N VAL A 115 9.19 5.89 7.11
CA VAL A 115 8.53 5.68 8.40
C VAL A 115 8.75 6.98 9.19
N PRO A 116 7.72 7.60 9.77
CA PRO A 116 7.89 8.81 10.58
C PRO A 116 8.93 8.55 11.67
N ALA A 117 10.10 9.21 11.56
CA ALA A 117 11.13 9.11 12.57
C ALA A 117 10.68 9.85 13.83
N ALA A 118 10.71 9.18 14.97
CA ALA A 118 10.56 9.84 16.26
C ALA A 118 11.69 10.86 16.43
N ALA A 119 11.33 12.12 16.69
CA ALA A 119 12.16 13.32 16.55
C ALA A 119 13.28 13.50 17.62
N ARG A 120 13.89 12.42 18.18
CA ARG A 120 14.86 12.52 19.27
C ARG A 120 15.99 11.47 19.23
N ASP A 121 16.46 11.05 18.07
CA ASP A 121 17.55 10.07 18.01
C ASP A 121 18.92 10.69 17.79
N GLU A 122 19.94 10.15 18.48
CA GLU A 122 21.37 10.49 18.35
C GLU A 122 21.86 10.26 16.91
N PRO A 123 22.88 11.01 16.43
CA PRO A 123 23.39 10.91 15.05
C PRO A 123 23.84 9.50 14.64
N SER A 124 24.41 8.71 15.54
CA SER A 124 24.80 7.31 15.31
C SER A 124 23.60 6.41 15.02
N ARG A 125 22.52 6.55 15.78
CA ARG A 125 21.28 5.81 15.56
C ARG A 125 20.59 6.18 14.24
N ARG A 126 20.73 7.43 13.81
CA ARG A 126 20.19 7.88 12.49
C ARG A 126 20.91 7.21 11.33
N LEU A 127 22.24 7.04 11.43
CA LEU A 127 23.01 6.36 10.40
C LEU A 127 22.62 4.88 10.30
N GLU A 128 22.59 4.16 11.42
CA GLU A 128 22.16 2.76 11.48
C GLU A 128 20.72 2.56 10.95
N GLN A 129 19.81 3.47 11.29
CA GLN A 129 18.44 3.43 10.77
C GLN A 129 18.39 3.69 9.26
N THR A 130 19.24 4.55 8.73
CA THR A 130 19.32 4.81 7.28
C THR A 130 19.84 3.58 6.54
N GLU A 131 20.93 2.98 7.03
CA GLU A 131 21.49 1.75 6.45
C GLU A 131 20.50 0.59 6.47
N LEU A 132 19.77 0.41 7.58
CA LEU A 132 18.72 -0.61 7.69
C LEU A 132 17.57 -0.34 6.72
N ARG A 133 17.14 0.91 6.56
CA ARG A 133 16.09 1.30 5.59
C ARG A 133 16.53 1.01 4.16
N ASP A 134 17.77 1.33 3.81
CA ASP A 134 18.32 1.06 2.48
C ASP A 134 18.42 -0.44 2.21
N ALA A 135 18.86 -1.21 3.20
CA ALA A 135 18.91 -2.66 3.10
C ALA A 135 17.51 -3.27 2.92
N LEU A 136 16.52 -2.79 3.69
CA LEU A 136 15.14 -3.22 3.58
C LEU A 136 14.52 -2.84 2.23
N SER A 137 14.80 -1.63 1.74
CA SER A 137 14.34 -1.18 0.41
C SER A 137 14.88 -2.05 -0.71
N LYS A 138 16.19 -2.37 -0.67
CA LYS A 138 16.84 -3.27 -1.63
C LYS A 138 16.28 -4.70 -1.55
N ALA A 139 16.08 -5.21 -0.33
CA ALA A 139 15.48 -6.53 -0.12
C ALA A 139 14.06 -6.61 -0.69
N LEU A 140 13.23 -5.59 -0.44
CA LEU A 140 11.88 -5.50 -1.00
C LEU A 140 11.90 -5.41 -2.53
N ALA A 141 12.79 -4.59 -3.10
CA ALA A 141 12.91 -4.44 -4.55
C ALA A 141 13.33 -5.75 -5.25
N GLY A 142 14.12 -6.59 -4.57
CA GLY A 142 14.52 -7.92 -5.05
C GLY A 142 13.43 -8.99 -4.97
N LEU A 143 12.31 -8.73 -4.30
CA LEU A 143 11.21 -9.69 -4.23
C LEU A 143 10.42 -9.77 -5.54
N PRO A 144 9.91 -10.95 -5.90
CA PRO A 144 8.84 -11.06 -6.89
C PRO A 144 7.64 -10.17 -6.53
N PRO A 145 6.92 -9.60 -7.51
CA PRO A 145 5.85 -8.63 -7.26
C PRO A 145 4.80 -9.08 -6.24
N ASP A 146 4.35 -10.33 -6.32
CA ASP A 146 3.35 -10.90 -5.41
C ASP A 146 3.82 -10.95 -3.94
N TYR A 147 5.11 -11.22 -3.71
CA TYR A 147 5.70 -11.26 -2.36
C TYR A 147 5.90 -9.87 -1.81
N ARG A 148 6.36 -8.93 -2.63
CA ARG A 148 6.48 -7.52 -2.27
C ARG A 148 5.13 -6.95 -1.89
N THR A 149 4.10 -7.18 -2.71
CA THR A 149 2.72 -6.77 -2.43
C THR A 149 2.22 -7.33 -1.09
N ALA A 150 2.50 -8.59 -0.77
CA ALA A 150 2.05 -9.20 0.47
C ALA A 150 2.64 -8.50 1.71
N ILE A 151 3.94 -8.17 1.70
CA ILE A 151 4.60 -7.44 2.78
C ILE A 151 4.07 -6.01 2.87
N VAL A 152 4.01 -5.28 1.75
CA VAL A 152 3.54 -3.89 1.75
C VAL A 152 2.13 -3.79 2.31
N LEU A 153 1.19 -4.63 1.87
CA LEU A 153 -0.19 -4.56 2.36
C LEU A 153 -0.32 -4.99 3.83
N ARG A 154 0.42 -6.01 4.27
CA ARG A 154 0.24 -6.57 5.61
C ARG A 154 1.12 -5.93 6.66
N ASP A 155 2.41 -5.78 6.39
CA ASP A 155 3.42 -5.39 7.39
C ASP A 155 3.66 -3.88 7.39
N VAL A 156 3.52 -3.21 6.25
CA VAL A 156 3.67 -1.76 6.15
C VAL A 156 2.34 -1.04 6.32
N GLU A 157 1.30 -1.45 5.58
CA GLU A 157 -0.01 -0.81 5.62
C GLU A 157 -0.91 -1.30 6.77
N GLY A 158 -0.53 -2.36 7.46
CA GLY A 158 -1.26 -2.91 8.61
C GLY A 158 -2.63 -3.50 8.27
N LEU A 159 -2.91 -3.81 6.99
CA LEU A 159 -4.18 -4.39 6.59
C LEU A 159 -4.36 -5.78 7.17
N SER A 160 -5.60 -6.16 7.49
CA SER A 160 -5.90 -7.53 7.89
C SER A 160 -5.61 -8.52 6.76
N THR A 161 -5.34 -9.78 7.09
CA THR A 161 -5.15 -10.85 6.08
C THR A 161 -6.36 -10.95 5.14
N GLN A 162 -7.56 -10.75 5.65
CA GLN A 162 -8.79 -10.77 4.87
C GLN A 162 -8.82 -9.63 3.84
N GLN A 163 -8.53 -8.39 4.26
CA GLN A 163 -8.48 -7.23 3.37
C GLN A 163 -7.41 -7.38 2.29
N ALA A 164 -6.19 -7.78 2.69
CA ALA A 164 -5.08 -7.96 1.76
C ALA A 164 -5.36 -9.10 0.76
N ALA A 165 -5.98 -10.20 1.18
CA ALA A 165 -6.42 -11.28 0.30
C ALA A 165 -7.50 -10.81 -0.69
N GLN A 166 -8.46 -10.00 -0.24
CA GLN A 166 -9.49 -9.40 -1.11
C GLN A 166 -8.88 -8.45 -2.14
N ILE A 167 -7.91 -7.61 -1.74
CA ILE A 167 -7.20 -6.68 -2.63
C ILE A 167 -6.42 -7.45 -3.70
N THR A 168 -5.70 -8.50 -3.31
CA THR A 168 -4.87 -9.30 -4.24
C THR A 168 -5.66 -10.35 -5.03
N GLY A 169 -6.94 -10.57 -4.70
CA GLY A 169 -7.80 -11.53 -5.41
C GLY A 169 -7.46 -12.99 -5.16
N VAL A 170 -6.83 -13.31 -4.02
CA VAL A 170 -6.45 -14.69 -3.64
C VAL A 170 -7.17 -15.14 -2.37
N SER A 171 -7.14 -16.43 -2.07
CA SER A 171 -7.65 -16.94 -0.79
C SER A 171 -6.77 -16.46 0.38
N GLN A 172 -7.35 -16.34 1.58
CA GLN A 172 -6.59 -16.00 2.78
C GLN A 172 -5.44 -16.99 3.06
N ALA A 173 -5.64 -18.28 2.77
CA ALA A 173 -4.60 -19.30 2.93
C ALA A 173 -3.43 -19.05 1.96
N ALA A 174 -3.72 -18.77 0.68
CA ALA A 174 -2.71 -18.43 -0.31
C ALA A 174 -1.98 -17.13 0.05
N PHE A 175 -2.70 -16.10 0.53
CA PHE A 175 -2.07 -14.87 0.99
C PHE A 175 -1.13 -15.10 2.18
N LYS A 176 -1.55 -15.87 3.20
CA LYS A 176 -0.69 -16.22 4.35
C LYS A 176 0.58 -16.94 3.91
N SER A 177 0.48 -17.90 2.97
CA SER A 177 1.63 -18.60 2.43
C SER A 177 2.59 -17.66 1.70
N ARG A 178 2.07 -16.75 0.85
CA ARG A 178 2.88 -15.74 0.16
C ARG A 178 3.60 -14.82 1.14
N LEU A 179 2.89 -14.32 2.15
CA LEU A 179 3.46 -13.45 3.18
C LEU A 179 4.58 -14.15 3.96
N HIS A 180 4.36 -15.39 4.35
CA HIS A 180 5.38 -16.18 5.05
C HIS A 180 6.65 -16.33 4.19
N GLN A 181 6.51 -16.74 2.93
CA GLN A 181 7.64 -16.87 2.01
C GLN A 181 8.33 -15.52 1.74
N ALA A 182 7.55 -14.44 1.63
CA ALA A 182 8.09 -13.10 1.45
C ALA A 182 8.97 -12.67 2.64
N ARG A 183 8.49 -12.90 3.87
CA ARG A 183 9.26 -12.60 5.11
C ARG A 183 10.55 -13.41 5.19
N LEU A 184 10.52 -14.70 4.83
CA LEU A 184 11.73 -15.53 4.78
C LEU A 184 12.77 -14.98 3.80
N LYS A 185 12.33 -14.53 2.61
CA LYS A 185 13.22 -13.93 1.60
C LYS A 185 13.81 -12.60 2.06
N VAL A 186 13.02 -11.73 2.71
CA VAL A 186 13.53 -10.47 3.28
C VAL A 186 14.55 -10.74 4.37
N ARG A 187 14.24 -11.66 5.30
CA ARG A 187 15.18 -12.05 6.36
C ARG A 187 16.50 -12.56 5.78
N ALA A 188 16.45 -13.43 4.79
CA ALA A 188 17.65 -13.94 4.13
C ALA A 188 18.47 -12.85 3.42
N ALA A 189 17.82 -11.79 2.90
CA ALA A 189 18.48 -10.70 2.20
C ALA A 189 19.13 -9.68 3.14
N ILE A 190 18.58 -9.47 4.34
CA ILE A 190 19.07 -8.46 5.30
C ILE A 190 20.08 -9.08 6.29
N GLY A 191 20.02 -10.40 6.51
CA GLY A 191 20.76 -11.12 7.56
C GLY A 191 20.01 -11.13 8.89
N ASP A 192 20.19 -12.21 9.67
CA ASP A 192 19.46 -12.39 10.93
C ASP A 192 19.83 -11.34 12.00
N GLU A 193 21.02 -10.73 11.93
CA GLU A 193 21.52 -9.76 12.92
C GLU A 193 20.81 -8.40 12.84
N ALA A 194 20.39 -7.97 11.65
CA ALA A 194 19.75 -6.66 11.46
C ALA A 194 18.28 -6.62 11.96
N LEU A 195 17.64 -7.77 12.17
CA LEU A 195 16.23 -7.88 12.50
C LEU A 195 15.95 -8.14 14.00
N THR A 196 16.96 -8.44 14.80
CA THR A 196 16.79 -8.73 16.24
C THR A 196 16.42 -7.49 17.09
N GLY A 197 16.54 -6.28 16.54
CA GLY A 197 16.13 -5.02 17.18
C GLY A 197 14.73 -4.51 16.84
N THR A 198 14.06 -5.10 15.84
CA THR A 198 12.73 -4.67 15.37
C THR A 198 11.78 -5.86 15.48
N GLY A 199 10.91 -5.89 16.47
CA GLY A 199 9.96 -6.99 16.76
C GLY A 199 9.03 -7.36 15.60
N TRP A 200 9.57 -8.13 14.64
CA TRP A 200 8.86 -8.74 13.49
C TRP A 200 8.36 -10.14 13.83
#